data_b1fd3432090f108477abf533d1e3cdf5
#
_entry.id   b1fd3432090f108477abf533d1e3cdf5
#
_cell.length_a   1.000
_cell.length_b   1.000
_cell.length_c   1.000
_cell.angle_alpha   90.00
_cell.angle_beta   90.00
_cell.angle_gamma   90.00
#
_symmetry.space_group_name_H-M   'P 1'
#
loop_
_entity.id
_entity.type
_entity.pdbx_description
1 polymer ?
#
loop_
_entity_poly.entity_id
_entity_poly.type
_entity_poly.pdbx_seq_one_letter_code
_entity_poly.pdbx_strand_id
1 'polypeptide(L)'
;MNTSGSTLLTSGNVENDTAARTADNAKIIYTTYLSIETKDYDWAYQQLNDTLSSVDGYLESSSEYTDSTDSTRTLSLTLRVPESSYDAFVDAAEQAGSVTSKSESAEDVTTQYMDIEARLDNLTAQRTRLQELQASADNLTDLLQIESSLSDVQYQIESYQSQLNWYSQQLSLIHI
;
A
#
# COMPACT_ATOMS: atom_id res chain seq x y z
N MET A 1 -63.47 29.79 -6.46
CA MET A 1 -63.09 28.89 -5.35
C MET A 1 -61.72 28.31 -5.69
N ASN A 2 -60.73 28.74 -4.97
CA ASN A 2 -59.34 28.32 -5.09
C ASN A 2 -59.14 26.88 -4.66
N THR A 3 -58.29 26.13 -5.37
CA THR A 3 -57.57 25.05 -4.80
C THR A 3 -56.17 25.03 -5.37
N SER A 4 -55.22 25.47 -4.53
CA SER A 4 -53.78 25.41 -4.75
C SER A 4 -53.28 23.99 -4.68
N GLY A 5 -52.71 23.48 -5.75
CA GLY A 5 -51.94 22.23 -5.73
C GLY A 5 -50.47 22.53 -5.36
N SER A 6 -50.07 22.06 -4.17
CA SER A 6 -48.69 22.14 -3.67
C SER A 6 -47.88 21.00 -4.26
N THR A 7 -46.92 21.35 -5.14
CA THR A 7 -45.96 20.38 -5.67
C THR A 7 -44.82 20.20 -4.65
N LEU A 8 -44.75 19.02 -4.00
CA LEU A 8 -43.64 18.63 -3.15
C LEU A 8 -42.45 18.28 -4.06
N LEU A 9 -41.42 19.10 -4.01
CA LEU A 9 -40.09 18.80 -4.57
C LEU A 9 -39.45 17.74 -3.68
N THR A 10 -39.37 16.54 -4.18
CA THR A 10 -38.55 15.48 -3.57
C THR A 10 -37.08 15.85 -3.78
N SER A 11 -36.43 16.29 -2.71
CA SER A 11 -34.98 16.47 -2.67
C SER A 11 -34.33 15.10 -2.71
N GLY A 12 -33.86 14.69 -3.89
CA GLY A 12 -33.14 13.45 -4.08
C GLY A 12 -31.77 13.53 -3.41
N ASN A 13 -31.49 12.49 -2.67
CA ASN A 13 -30.28 12.23 -1.91
C ASN A 13 -29.09 12.02 -2.85
N VAL A 14 -28.38 13.08 -3.26
CA VAL A 14 -27.23 13.02 -4.16
C VAL A 14 -25.90 12.96 -3.39
N GLU A 15 -25.92 13.25 -2.07
CA GLU A 15 -24.69 13.37 -1.29
C GLU A 15 -24.08 12.04 -0.82
N ASN A 16 -24.83 10.93 -0.84
CA ASN A 16 -24.34 9.66 -0.30
C ASN A 16 -23.60 8.79 -1.34
N ASP A 17 -23.81 9.06 -2.62
CA ASP A 17 -23.18 8.24 -3.70
C ASP A 17 -21.76 8.70 -4.03
N THR A 18 -21.43 9.97 -3.75
CA THR A 18 -20.08 10.53 -3.98
C THR A 18 -19.10 10.13 -2.87
N ALA A 19 -19.58 10.06 -1.62
CA ALA A 19 -18.77 9.63 -0.48
C ALA A 19 -18.42 8.13 -0.53
N ALA A 20 -19.38 7.29 -0.98
CA ALA A 20 -19.14 5.86 -1.15
C ALA A 20 -18.14 5.57 -2.30
N ARG A 21 -18.21 6.33 -3.40
CA ARG A 21 -17.27 6.19 -4.53
C ARG A 21 -15.86 6.66 -4.21
N THR A 22 -15.70 7.63 -3.34
CA THR A 22 -14.37 8.09 -2.88
C THR A 22 -13.71 7.10 -1.94
N ALA A 23 -14.47 6.35 -1.14
CA ALA A 23 -13.93 5.32 -0.26
C ALA A 23 -13.43 4.08 -1.04
N ASP A 24 -14.13 3.70 -2.11
CA ASP A 24 -13.81 2.49 -2.89
C ASP A 24 -12.53 2.63 -3.75
N ASN A 25 -12.06 3.87 -4.01
CA ASN A 25 -10.84 4.17 -4.76
C ASN A 25 -9.69 4.71 -3.90
N ALA A 26 -9.87 4.83 -2.59
CA ALA A 26 -8.83 5.31 -1.70
C ALA A 26 -7.66 4.31 -1.63
N LYS A 27 -6.43 4.83 -1.73
CA LYS A 27 -5.20 4.07 -1.58
C LYS A 27 -4.64 4.34 -0.20
N ILE A 28 -4.93 3.45 0.76
CA ILE A 28 -4.56 3.63 2.17
C ILE A 28 -3.55 2.57 2.56
N ILE A 29 -2.41 3.00 3.07
CA ILE A 29 -1.39 2.13 3.66
C ILE A 29 -1.65 2.03 5.15
N TYR A 30 -1.83 0.82 5.65
CA TYR A 30 -2.01 0.54 7.07
C TYR A 30 -0.71 0.06 7.69
N THR A 31 -0.43 0.56 8.89
CA THR A 31 0.69 0.12 9.72
C THR A 31 0.22 -0.08 11.15
N THR A 32 0.56 -1.21 11.75
CA THR A 32 0.21 -1.54 13.14
C THR A 32 1.47 -1.80 13.95
N TYR A 33 1.53 -1.25 15.15
CA TYR A 33 2.54 -1.55 16.15
C TYR A 33 1.88 -2.27 17.31
N LEU A 34 2.34 -3.47 17.61
CA LEU A 34 1.81 -4.32 18.67
C LEU A 34 2.95 -4.72 19.62
N SER A 35 2.77 -4.46 20.91
CA SER A 35 3.68 -4.90 21.96
C SER A 35 2.99 -5.94 22.83
N ILE A 36 3.62 -7.08 22.99
CA ILE A 36 3.10 -8.23 23.73
C ILE A 36 4.12 -8.66 24.77
N GLU A 37 3.68 -8.85 25.99
CA GLU A 37 4.47 -9.47 27.06
C GLU A 37 4.00 -10.91 27.29
N THR A 38 4.93 -11.84 27.32
CA THR A 38 4.65 -13.25 27.58
C THR A 38 5.60 -13.83 28.61
N LYS A 39 5.14 -14.85 29.33
CA LYS A 39 5.98 -15.66 30.24
C LYS A 39 6.54 -16.88 29.54
N ASP A 40 5.97 -17.26 28.40
CA ASP A 40 6.41 -18.39 27.59
C ASP A 40 6.77 -17.86 26.19
N TYR A 41 8.02 -17.48 26.05
CA TYR A 41 8.57 -16.91 24.84
C TYR A 41 8.50 -17.88 23.66
N ASP A 42 8.92 -19.14 23.87
CA ASP A 42 9.04 -20.10 22.78
C ASP A 42 7.65 -20.49 22.24
N TRP A 43 6.68 -20.62 23.12
CA TRP A 43 5.29 -20.86 22.74
C TRP A 43 4.71 -19.66 21.97
N ALA A 44 4.90 -18.43 22.46
CA ALA A 44 4.42 -17.23 21.81
C ALA A 44 5.01 -17.06 20.41
N TYR A 45 6.32 -17.30 20.27
CA TYR A 45 7.02 -17.25 18.99
C TYR A 45 6.49 -18.28 17.98
N GLN A 46 6.25 -19.52 18.42
CA GLN A 46 5.65 -20.55 17.58
C GLN A 46 4.24 -20.16 17.13
N GLN A 47 3.41 -19.70 18.06
CA GLN A 47 2.05 -19.26 17.75
C GLN A 47 2.02 -18.15 16.69
N LEU A 48 2.90 -17.15 16.82
CA LEU A 48 3.00 -16.06 15.83
C LEU A 48 3.44 -16.58 14.46
N ASN A 49 4.43 -17.47 14.40
CA ASN A 49 4.91 -18.05 13.15
C ASN A 49 3.87 -18.94 12.46
N ASP A 50 3.19 -19.78 13.23
CA ASP A 50 2.14 -20.67 12.71
C ASP A 50 0.98 -19.86 12.18
N THR A 51 0.56 -18.82 12.91
CA THR A 51 -0.48 -17.90 12.47
C THR A 51 -0.06 -17.16 11.21
N LEU A 52 1.16 -16.59 11.17
CA LEU A 52 1.69 -15.88 10.02
C LEU A 52 1.66 -16.75 8.76
N SER A 53 2.08 -18.01 8.91
CA SER A 53 2.06 -18.98 7.80
C SER A 53 0.65 -19.34 7.34
N SER A 54 -0.31 -19.39 8.27
CA SER A 54 -1.71 -19.74 7.97
C SER A 54 -2.47 -18.64 7.23
N VAL A 55 -2.01 -17.40 7.31
CA VAL A 55 -2.63 -16.22 6.69
C VAL A 55 -1.88 -15.75 5.43
N ASP A 56 -0.98 -16.56 4.88
CA ASP A 56 -0.12 -16.20 3.75
C ASP A 56 0.71 -14.92 4.00
N GLY A 57 1.00 -14.63 5.26
CA GLY A 57 1.89 -13.56 5.67
C GLY A 57 3.36 -13.99 5.61
N TYR A 58 4.27 -13.02 5.68
CA TYR A 58 5.70 -13.31 5.76
C TYR A 58 6.45 -12.40 6.72
N LEU A 59 7.58 -12.93 7.20
CA LEU A 59 8.52 -12.21 8.04
C LEU A 59 9.44 -11.34 7.18
N GLU A 60 9.39 -10.02 7.34
CA GLU A 60 10.27 -9.08 6.65
C GLU A 60 11.60 -8.93 7.39
N SER A 61 11.56 -8.77 8.72
CA SER A 61 12.77 -8.72 9.56
C SER A 61 12.51 -9.24 10.96
N SER A 62 13.57 -9.73 11.59
CA SER A 62 13.57 -10.21 12.98
C SER A 62 14.85 -9.75 13.68
N SER A 63 14.70 -9.27 14.90
CA SER A 63 15.81 -8.91 15.79
C SER A 63 15.50 -9.34 17.20
N GLU A 64 16.42 -10.07 17.82
CA GLU A 64 16.30 -10.55 19.19
C GLU A 64 17.40 -9.94 20.06
N TYR A 65 17.02 -9.50 21.25
CA TYR A 65 17.92 -8.99 22.27
C TYR A 65 17.60 -9.66 23.61
N THR A 66 18.63 -10.04 24.34
CA THR A 66 18.50 -10.58 25.72
C THR A 66 19.22 -9.65 26.69
N ASP A 67 18.50 -9.11 27.66
CA ASP A 67 19.12 -8.36 28.74
C ASP A 67 19.85 -9.32 29.69
N SER A 68 21.14 -9.06 29.87
CA SER A 68 21.98 -9.89 30.76
C SER A 68 21.73 -9.65 32.26
N THR A 69 21.01 -8.58 32.60
CA THR A 69 20.78 -8.18 34.00
C THR A 69 19.61 -8.93 34.60
N ASP A 70 18.53 -9.09 33.88
CA ASP A 70 17.28 -9.74 34.34
C ASP A 70 16.86 -10.94 33.49
N SER A 71 17.67 -11.28 32.47
CA SER A 71 17.38 -12.34 31.50
C SER A 71 16.10 -12.15 30.69
N THR A 72 15.62 -10.91 30.56
CA THR A 72 14.47 -10.57 29.73
C THR A 72 14.85 -10.70 28.26
N ARG A 73 14.08 -11.47 27.50
CA ARG A 73 14.23 -11.58 26.01
C ARG A 73 13.25 -10.64 25.33
N THR A 74 13.77 -9.82 24.44
CA THR A 74 12.97 -8.95 23.59
C THR A 74 13.12 -9.38 22.14
N LEU A 75 11.99 -9.66 21.48
CA LEU A 75 11.91 -9.99 20.08
C LEU A 75 11.20 -8.85 19.35
N SER A 76 11.84 -8.30 18.34
CA SER A 76 11.23 -7.35 17.41
C SER A 76 11.03 -8.03 16.06
N LEU A 77 9.80 -8.11 15.62
CA LEU A 77 9.41 -8.68 14.33
C LEU A 77 8.82 -7.56 13.46
N THR A 78 9.16 -7.56 12.19
CA THR A 78 8.45 -6.83 11.15
C THR A 78 7.80 -7.83 10.24
N LEU A 79 6.48 -7.79 10.17
CA LEU A 79 5.66 -8.76 9.46
C LEU A 79 4.85 -8.07 8.36
N ARG A 80 4.55 -8.83 7.32
CA ARG A 80 3.63 -8.43 6.27
C ARG A 80 2.48 -9.40 6.21
N VAL A 81 1.28 -8.89 6.42
CA VAL A 81 0.05 -9.67 6.48
C VAL A 81 -0.95 -9.13 5.44
N PRO A 82 -1.58 -9.98 4.62
CA PRO A 82 -2.64 -9.56 3.72
C PRO A 82 -3.76 -8.84 4.48
N GLU A 83 -4.28 -7.74 3.90
CA GLU A 83 -5.35 -6.94 4.49
C GLU A 83 -6.55 -7.81 4.90
N SER A 84 -6.93 -8.76 4.04
CA SER A 84 -8.04 -9.69 4.30
C SER A 84 -7.86 -10.60 5.51
N SER A 85 -6.63 -10.77 5.99
CA SER A 85 -6.28 -11.68 7.09
C SER A 85 -5.79 -10.94 8.34
N TYR A 86 -5.78 -9.61 8.29
CA TYR A 86 -5.23 -8.76 9.34
C TYR A 86 -5.91 -8.99 10.70
N ASP A 87 -7.25 -8.93 10.74
CA ASP A 87 -7.99 -9.10 12.00
C ASP A 87 -7.72 -10.48 12.61
N ALA A 88 -7.74 -11.53 11.79
CA ALA A 88 -7.46 -12.89 12.26
C ALA A 88 -6.03 -13.05 12.80
N PHE A 89 -5.06 -12.38 12.18
CA PHE A 89 -3.67 -12.38 12.66
C PHE A 89 -3.55 -11.64 13.99
N VAL A 90 -4.13 -10.44 14.10
CA VAL A 90 -4.06 -9.62 15.32
C VAL A 90 -4.74 -10.33 16.48
N ASP A 91 -5.93 -10.90 16.27
CA ASP A 91 -6.65 -11.67 17.30
C ASP A 91 -5.81 -12.85 17.82
N ALA A 92 -5.11 -13.56 16.95
CA ALA A 92 -4.24 -14.66 17.34
C ALA A 92 -2.96 -14.17 18.04
N ALA A 93 -2.41 -13.04 17.59
CA ALA A 93 -1.25 -12.42 18.23
C ALA A 93 -1.57 -11.92 19.64
N GLU A 94 -2.77 -11.38 19.86
CA GLU A 94 -3.26 -10.98 21.19
C GLU A 94 -3.42 -12.17 22.16
N GLN A 95 -3.61 -13.38 21.64
CA GLN A 95 -3.64 -14.61 22.45
C GLN A 95 -2.26 -15.13 22.83
N ALA A 96 -1.20 -14.71 22.14
CA ALA A 96 0.16 -15.14 22.41
C ALA A 96 0.76 -14.56 23.72
N GLY A 97 0.10 -13.54 24.30
CA GLY A 97 0.51 -12.92 25.56
C GLY A 97 -0.39 -11.79 25.99
N SER A 98 0.10 -10.94 26.88
CA SER A 98 -0.60 -9.74 27.33
C SER A 98 -0.22 -8.56 26.44
N VAL A 99 -1.19 -7.99 25.73
CA VAL A 99 -0.97 -6.79 24.93
C VAL A 99 -0.73 -5.60 25.87
N THR A 100 0.44 -5.00 25.76
CA THR A 100 0.83 -3.82 26.55
C THR A 100 0.66 -2.53 25.77
N SER A 101 0.73 -2.59 24.44
CA SER A 101 0.51 -1.45 23.55
C SER A 101 0.05 -1.91 22.19
N LYS A 102 -0.93 -1.20 21.61
CA LYS A 102 -1.38 -1.33 20.22
C LYS A 102 -1.54 0.06 19.63
N SER A 103 -0.94 0.31 18.49
CA SER A 103 -1.08 1.56 17.74
C SER A 103 -1.26 1.27 16.27
N GLU A 104 -2.28 1.83 15.68
CA GLU A 104 -2.61 1.67 14.27
C GLU A 104 -2.51 3.03 13.57
N SER A 105 -1.95 3.03 12.37
CA SER A 105 -1.81 4.20 11.52
C SER A 105 -2.32 3.89 10.12
N ALA A 106 -3.02 4.84 9.53
CA ALA A 106 -3.51 4.79 8.16
C ALA A 106 -3.00 6.02 7.40
N GLU A 107 -2.30 5.81 6.30
CA GLU A 107 -1.78 6.86 5.44
C GLU A 107 -2.49 6.83 4.09
N ASP A 108 -3.20 7.91 3.75
CA ASP A 108 -3.84 8.06 2.44
C ASP A 108 -2.81 8.53 1.41
N VAL A 109 -2.47 7.64 0.49
CA VAL A 109 -1.52 7.88 -0.61
C VAL A 109 -2.21 7.97 -1.97
N THR A 110 -3.52 8.17 -2.00
CA THR A 110 -4.32 8.21 -3.23
C THR A 110 -3.79 9.23 -4.22
N THR A 111 -3.50 10.44 -3.76
CA THR A 111 -3.00 11.52 -4.62
C THR A 111 -1.61 11.21 -5.19
N GLN A 112 -0.71 10.69 -4.37
CA GLN A 112 0.63 10.29 -4.78
C GLN A 112 0.59 9.16 -5.80
N TYR A 113 -0.23 8.15 -5.57
CA TYR A 113 -0.42 7.02 -6.46
C TYR A 113 -0.93 7.48 -7.83
N MET A 114 -1.99 8.30 -7.86
CA MET A 114 -2.59 8.82 -9.09
C MET A 114 -1.63 9.76 -9.85
N ASP A 115 -0.81 10.56 -9.16
CA ASP A 115 0.18 11.43 -9.82
C ASP A 115 1.25 10.59 -10.53
N ILE A 116 1.71 9.51 -9.91
CA ILE A 116 2.68 8.58 -10.51
C ILE A 116 2.08 7.86 -11.72
N GLU A 117 0.83 7.39 -11.64
CA GLU A 117 0.13 6.78 -12.79
C GLU A 117 0.02 7.77 -13.96
N ALA A 118 -0.41 8.99 -13.69
CA ALA A 118 -0.54 10.01 -14.73
C ALA A 118 0.81 10.37 -15.39
N ARG A 119 1.90 10.40 -14.62
CA ARG A 119 3.25 10.61 -15.14
C ARG A 119 3.70 9.44 -16.01
N LEU A 120 3.45 8.20 -15.57
CA LEU A 120 3.77 7.00 -16.32
C LEU A 120 3.04 6.95 -17.67
N ASP A 121 1.75 7.31 -17.69
CA ASP A 121 0.95 7.39 -18.91
C ASP A 121 1.52 8.44 -19.88
N ASN A 122 1.86 9.63 -19.39
CA ASN A 122 2.47 10.69 -20.20
C ASN A 122 3.82 10.27 -20.79
N LEU A 123 4.68 9.64 -20.01
CA LEU A 123 5.98 9.15 -20.46
C LEU A 123 5.84 8.00 -21.47
N THR A 124 4.86 7.14 -21.29
CA THR A 124 4.55 6.06 -22.24
C THR A 124 4.08 6.62 -23.58
N ALA A 125 3.23 7.65 -23.57
CA ALA A 125 2.82 8.36 -24.78
C ALA A 125 4.01 9.08 -25.44
N GLN A 126 4.89 9.70 -24.66
CA GLN A 126 6.10 10.33 -25.17
C GLN A 126 7.05 9.31 -25.82
N ARG A 127 7.26 8.16 -25.20
CA ARG A 127 8.06 7.06 -25.77
C ARG A 127 7.51 6.64 -27.12
N THR A 128 6.21 6.43 -27.23
CA THR A 128 5.55 6.05 -28.49
C THR A 128 5.82 7.06 -29.58
N ARG A 129 5.67 8.37 -29.30
CA ARG A 129 5.96 9.44 -30.28
C ARG A 129 7.44 9.47 -30.69
N LEU A 130 8.36 9.27 -29.75
CA LEU A 130 9.79 9.20 -30.07
C LEU A 130 10.11 7.99 -30.95
N GLN A 131 9.46 6.84 -30.75
CA GLN A 131 9.61 5.66 -31.60
C GLN A 131 9.07 5.92 -33.03
N GLU A 132 7.95 6.63 -33.17
CA GLU A 132 7.43 7.04 -34.48
C GLU A 132 8.41 8.00 -35.19
N LEU A 133 8.98 8.97 -34.47
CA LEU A 133 10.00 9.88 -35.00
C LEU A 133 11.28 9.12 -35.39
N GLN A 134 11.70 8.14 -34.61
CA GLN A 134 12.85 7.30 -34.92
C GLN A 134 12.66 6.55 -36.24
N ALA A 135 11.45 6.00 -36.45
CA ALA A 135 11.12 5.29 -37.69
C ALA A 135 11.09 6.19 -38.95
N SER A 136 10.92 7.50 -38.77
CA SER A 136 10.86 8.51 -39.85
C SER A 136 12.09 9.40 -39.96
N ALA A 137 13.12 9.17 -39.15
CA ALA A 137 14.34 9.98 -39.17
C ALA A 137 15.22 9.67 -40.39
N ASP A 138 15.61 10.71 -41.12
CA ASP A 138 16.36 10.59 -42.38
C ASP A 138 17.89 10.73 -42.19
N ASN A 139 18.36 11.19 -41.04
CA ASN A 139 19.76 11.39 -40.79
C ASN A 139 20.26 10.85 -39.45
N LEU A 140 21.57 10.59 -39.37
CA LEU A 140 22.19 9.98 -38.20
C LEU A 140 22.14 10.89 -36.95
N THR A 141 22.23 12.20 -37.12
CA THR A 141 22.21 13.15 -35.99
C THR A 141 20.89 13.13 -35.27
N ASP A 142 19.79 13.16 -36.02
CA ASP A 142 18.43 13.09 -35.45
C ASP A 142 18.20 11.74 -34.78
N LEU A 143 18.65 10.64 -35.39
CA LEU A 143 18.57 9.31 -34.79
C LEU A 143 19.27 9.25 -33.43
N LEU A 144 20.48 9.78 -33.31
CA LEU A 144 21.23 9.77 -32.06
C LEU A 144 20.56 10.63 -30.98
N GLN A 145 19.95 11.76 -31.34
CA GLN A 145 19.18 12.59 -30.41
C GLN A 145 17.92 11.89 -29.93
N ILE A 146 17.21 11.22 -30.84
CA ILE A 146 16.01 10.46 -30.48
C ILE A 146 16.37 9.27 -29.58
N GLU A 147 17.45 8.55 -29.87
CA GLU A 147 17.92 7.45 -29.02
C GLU A 147 18.28 7.91 -27.60
N SER A 148 18.97 9.06 -27.49
CA SER A 148 19.23 9.65 -26.16
C SER A 148 17.94 9.97 -25.42
N SER A 149 16.97 10.60 -26.11
CA SER A 149 15.67 10.93 -25.51
C SER A 149 14.86 9.68 -25.15
N LEU A 150 14.92 8.62 -25.95
CA LEU A 150 14.29 7.33 -25.65
C LEU A 150 14.89 6.68 -24.41
N SER A 151 16.22 6.71 -24.28
CA SER A 151 16.92 6.21 -23.08
C SER A 151 16.48 6.95 -21.82
N ASP A 152 16.40 8.28 -21.88
CA ASP A 152 15.96 9.11 -20.74
C ASP A 152 14.52 8.82 -20.35
N VAL A 153 13.63 8.73 -21.32
CA VAL A 153 12.21 8.41 -21.10
C VAL A 153 12.05 6.99 -20.55
N GLN A 154 12.79 6.03 -21.08
CA GLN A 154 12.77 4.64 -20.60
C GLN A 154 13.21 4.55 -19.15
N TYR A 155 14.28 5.22 -18.77
CA TYR A 155 14.75 5.29 -17.39
C TYR A 155 13.69 5.87 -16.44
N GLN A 156 13.00 6.95 -16.86
CA GLN A 156 11.92 7.54 -16.07
C GLN A 156 10.72 6.60 -15.93
N ILE A 157 10.33 5.90 -17.00
CA ILE A 157 9.25 4.90 -16.97
C ILE A 157 9.58 3.81 -15.95
N GLU A 158 10.79 3.25 -15.99
CA GLU A 158 11.24 2.21 -15.05
C GLU A 158 11.24 2.69 -13.60
N SER A 159 11.66 3.95 -13.38
CA SER A 159 11.64 4.57 -12.05
C SER A 159 10.22 4.70 -11.50
N TYR A 160 9.27 5.24 -12.29
CA TYR A 160 7.88 5.40 -11.85
C TYR A 160 7.17 4.05 -11.73
N GLN A 161 7.48 3.09 -12.59
CA GLN A 161 6.94 1.74 -12.49
C GLN A 161 7.41 1.03 -11.21
N SER A 162 8.65 1.22 -10.82
CA SER A 162 9.18 0.71 -9.55
C SER A 162 8.48 1.34 -8.34
N GLN A 163 8.18 2.66 -8.41
CA GLN A 163 7.42 3.34 -7.36
C GLN A 163 5.98 2.83 -7.26
N LEU A 164 5.27 2.63 -8.39
CA LEU A 164 3.92 2.05 -8.39
C LEU A 164 3.92 0.63 -7.82
N ASN A 165 4.90 -0.19 -8.18
CA ASN A 165 5.03 -1.55 -7.64
C ASN A 165 5.23 -1.51 -6.12
N TRP A 166 6.05 -0.58 -5.61
CA TRP A 166 6.23 -0.39 -4.18
C TRP A 166 4.91 -0.02 -3.49
N TYR A 167 4.17 0.99 -4.01
CA TYR A 167 2.86 1.35 -3.48
C TYR A 167 1.88 0.18 -3.53
N SER A 168 1.84 -0.58 -4.62
CA SER A 168 0.94 -1.74 -4.76
C SER A 168 1.23 -2.81 -3.71
N GLN A 169 2.50 -3.03 -3.36
CA GLN A 169 2.88 -3.95 -2.28
C GLN A 169 2.46 -3.42 -0.91
N GLN A 170 2.63 -2.11 -0.65
CA GLN A 170 2.21 -1.51 0.62
C GLN A 170 0.69 -1.51 0.79
N LEU A 171 -0.07 -1.36 -0.30
CA LEU A 171 -1.53 -1.35 -0.29
C LEU A 171 -2.16 -2.74 -0.14
N SER A 172 -1.46 -3.78 -0.52
CA SER A 172 -1.96 -5.17 -0.43
C SER A 172 -1.62 -5.87 0.88
N LEU A 173 -0.64 -5.34 1.62
CA LEU A 173 -0.09 -5.95 2.83
C LEU A 173 -0.05 -4.92 3.97
N ILE A 174 -0.53 -5.30 5.14
CA ILE A 174 -0.40 -4.48 6.35
C ILE A 174 0.95 -4.76 7.00
N HIS A 175 1.62 -3.69 7.39
CA HIS A 175 2.88 -3.72 8.11
C HIS A 175 2.60 -3.84 9.63
N ILE A 176 3.10 -4.88 10.26
CA ILE A 176 2.96 -5.14 11.70
C ILE A 176 4.32 -5.27 12.33
#